data_03cc55bf3ed5ba3aef9f687f8de23711
#
_entry.id   03cc55bf3ed5ba3aef9f687f8de23711
#
_cell.length_a   1.000
_cell.length_b   1.000
_cell.length_c   1.000
_cell.angle_alpha   90.00
_cell.angle_beta   90.00
_cell.angle_gamma   90.00
#
_symmetry.space_group_name_H-M   'P 1'
#
loop_
_entity.id
_entity.type
_entity.pdbx_description
1 polymer ?
#
loop_
_entity_poly.entity_id
_entity_poly.type
_entity_poly.pdbx_seq_one_letter_code
_entity_poly.pdbx_strand_id
1 'polypeptide(L)'
;MSIRTALWKVGTQPQTLTEAQLPSEKLLEDMIVAAPSMLSEEWMLIGRQENTGVGGIIDLLAIAPDGSLVLIELKRDRTPRDVVAQALDYAVWVEKLRAEDIAAIYGRFASGKNLSEAFQQHFGLPLDEDTLNQSHQIVIVSASLDASTERIVEYLAERDIPINVLCFQVFNHGSEQLLSRSWLLDPVHTQTVARPVGESEPWNGEFYHSYGHGLGRSWEEAVQYGFICAGGGRWYSNTLQLLSVGDRIWAKVPGAGFVG
;
A
#
# COMPACT_ATOMS: atom_id res chain seq x y z
N MET A 1 -14.54 -4.20 -15.88
CA MET A 1 -14.00 -5.26 -16.81
C MET A 1 -13.14 -6.18 -15.96
N SER A 2 -13.46 -7.46 -15.82
CA SER A 2 -12.62 -8.38 -15.04
C SER A 2 -11.21 -8.43 -15.62
N ILE A 3 -10.20 -8.21 -14.77
CA ILE A 3 -8.80 -8.34 -15.15
C ILE A 3 -8.56 -9.80 -15.53
N ARG A 4 -8.25 -10.04 -16.80
CA ARG A 4 -7.88 -11.38 -17.29
C ARG A 4 -6.47 -11.31 -17.85
N THR A 5 -5.58 -12.08 -17.24
CA THR A 5 -4.21 -12.24 -17.72
C THR A 5 -4.12 -13.55 -18.51
N ALA A 6 -3.38 -13.54 -19.61
CA ALA A 6 -3.03 -14.75 -20.33
C ALA A 6 -1.51 -14.79 -20.46
N LEU A 7 -0.91 -15.94 -20.19
CA LEU A 7 0.53 -16.15 -20.28
C LEU A 7 0.88 -17.19 -21.34
N TRP A 8 1.97 -16.95 -22.04
CA TRP A 8 2.51 -17.87 -23.02
C TRP A 8 3.98 -18.18 -22.71
N LYS A 9 4.33 -19.44 -22.87
CA LYS A 9 5.75 -19.82 -22.96
C LYS A 9 6.29 -19.32 -24.30
N VAL A 10 7.36 -18.53 -24.25
CA VAL A 10 8.03 -18.00 -25.44
C VAL A 10 8.81 -19.11 -26.17
N GLY A 11 8.67 -19.19 -27.49
CA GLY A 11 9.37 -20.15 -28.35
C GLY A 11 8.94 -19.98 -29.81
N THR A 12 9.50 -20.77 -30.71
CA THR A 12 9.12 -20.76 -32.14
C THR A 12 7.64 -21.11 -32.35
N GLN A 13 7.05 -21.88 -31.42
CA GLN A 13 5.63 -22.14 -31.31
C GLN A 13 5.19 -21.76 -29.89
N PRO A 14 4.65 -20.55 -29.69
CA PRO A 14 4.18 -20.13 -28.37
C PRO A 14 3.07 -21.05 -27.84
N GLN A 15 3.20 -21.43 -26.57
CA GLN A 15 2.22 -22.29 -25.88
C GLN A 15 1.54 -21.50 -24.78
N THR A 16 0.21 -21.46 -24.80
CA THR A 16 -0.59 -20.85 -23.73
C THR A 16 -0.45 -21.67 -22.45
N LEU A 17 -0.20 -21.01 -21.35
CA LEU A 17 -0.21 -21.64 -20.02
C LEU A 17 -1.66 -21.77 -19.53
N THR A 18 -1.96 -22.90 -18.90
CA THR A 18 -3.28 -23.13 -18.32
C THR A 18 -3.41 -22.49 -16.95
N GLU A 19 -4.53 -21.84 -16.69
CA GLU A 19 -4.84 -21.32 -15.36
C GLU A 19 -4.89 -22.45 -14.33
N ALA A 20 -4.46 -22.14 -13.12
CA ALA A 20 -4.46 -23.02 -11.98
C ALA A 20 -4.96 -22.26 -10.73
N GLN A 21 -5.12 -22.99 -9.63
CA GLN A 21 -5.50 -22.39 -8.35
C GLN A 21 -4.45 -22.70 -7.30
N LEU A 22 -4.28 -21.79 -6.34
CA LEU A 22 -3.48 -22.08 -5.14
C LEU A 22 -4.19 -23.13 -4.27
N PRO A 23 -3.44 -24.03 -3.63
CA PRO A 23 -4.02 -25.06 -2.77
C PRO A 23 -4.82 -24.49 -1.60
N SER A 24 -4.39 -23.36 -1.03
CA SER A 24 -5.05 -22.73 0.13
C SER A 24 -4.77 -21.24 0.21
N GLU A 25 -5.63 -20.51 0.91
CA GLU A 25 -5.43 -19.11 1.30
C GLU A 25 -4.20 -18.96 2.21
N LYS A 26 -4.03 -19.93 3.12
CA LYS A 26 -2.85 -19.98 3.98
C LYS A 26 -1.53 -20.04 3.19
N LEU A 27 -1.48 -20.78 2.08
CA LEU A 27 -0.27 -20.81 1.25
C LEU A 27 0.00 -19.42 0.65
N LEU A 28 -1.02 -18.72 0.16
CA LEU A 28 -0.88 -17.35 -0.34
C LEU A 28 -0.35 -16.42 0.74
N GLU A 29 -0.93 -16.49 1.93
CA GLU A 29 -0.51 -15.71 3.10
C GLU A 29 0.94 -16.01 3.47
N ASP A 30 1.33 -17.30 3.55
CA ASP A 30 2.71 -17.72 3.86
C ASP A 30 3.70 -17.24 2.81
N MET A 31 3.34 -17.25 1.52
CA MET A 31 4.17 -16.72 0.42
C MET A 31 4.37 -15.21 0.55
N ILE A 32 3.29 -14.46 0.84
CA ILE A 32 3.35 -13.02 1.02
C ILE A 32 4.22 -12.66 2.23
N VAL A 33 4.08 -13.38 3.34
CA VAL A 33 4.91 -13.14 4.53
C VAL A 33 6.39 -13.44 4.26
N ALA A 34 6.68 -14.47 3.46
CA ALA A 34 8.06 -14.82 3.05
C ALA A 34 8.63 -13.81 2.04
N ALA A 35 7.79 -13.22 1.20
CA ALA A 35 8.19 -12.28 0.14
C ALA A 35 7.19 -11.11 0.06
N PRO A 36 7.23 -10.13 0.97
CA PRO A 36 6.29 -9.01 1.00
C PRO A 36 6.26 -8.17 -0.28
N SER A 37 7.34 -8.18 -1.06
CA SER A 37 7.41 -7.56 -2.40
C SER A 37 6.38 -8.11 -3.40
N MET A 38 5.75 -9.26 -3.11
CA MET A 38 4.58 -9.74 -3.85
C MET A 38 3.41 -8.76 -3.78
N LEU A 39 3.24 -8.04 -2.67
CA LEU A 39 2.25 -6.98 -2.54
C LEU A 39 2.80 -5.67 -3.08
N SER A 40 3.86 -5.18 -2.47
CA SER A 40 4.55 -3.94 -2.84
C SER A 40 5.99 -3.98 -2.33
N GLU A 41 6.92 -3.41 -3.10
CA GLU A 41 8.30 -3.18 -2.65
C GLU A 41 8.40 -2.05 -1.61
N GLU A 42 7.32 -1.29 -1.43
CA GLU A 42 7.26 -0.07 -0.63
C GLU A 42 6.53 -0.26 0.70
N TRP A 43 6.11 -1.49 1.02
CA TRP A 43 5.40 -1.77 2.28
C TRP A 43 6.21 -2.70 3.17
N MET A 44 6.21 -2.42 4.45
CA MET A 44 6.76 -3.29 5.48
C MET A 44 5.62 -3.98 6.22
N LEU A 45 5.58 -5.31 6.24
CA LEU A 45 4.60 -6.06 7.04
C LEU A 45 4.87 -5.83 8.53
N ILE A 46 3.81 -5.52 9.28
CA ILE A 46 3.85 -5.25 10.72
C ILE A 46 2.95 -6.15 11.54
N GLY A 47 2.01 -6.85 10.91
CA GLY A 47 1.07 -7.73 11.59
C GLY A 47 0.55 -8.85 10.69
N ARG A 48 0.18 -9.96 11.33
CA ARG A 48 -0.41 -11.14 10.70
C ARG A 48 -1.47 -11.73 11.62
N GLN A 49 -2.66 -12.02 11.10
CA GLN A 49 -3.80 -12.60 11.82
C GLN A 49 -4.12 -11.82 13.11
N GLU A 50 -4.21 -10.47 12.94
CA GLU A 50 -4.46 -9.56 14.06
C GLU A 50 -5.93 -9.54 14.46
N ASN A 51 -6.19 -9.82 15.73
CA ASN A 51 -7.56 -9.82 16.28
C ASN A 51 -8.01 -8.39 16.56
N THR A 52 -9.12 -7.97 15.95
CA THR A 52 -9.68 -6.61 16.15
C THR A 52 -10.37 -6.42 17.50
N GLY A 53 -10.58 -7.49 18.28
CA GLY A 53 -11.31 -7.42 19.57
C GLY A 53 -12.83 -7.27 19.43
N VAL A 54 -13.34 -7.04 18.21
CA VAL A 54 -14.78 -6.89 17.93
C VAL A 54 -15.34 -8.05 17.09
N GLY A 55 -14.59 -9.13 17.00
CA GLY A 55 -15.02 -10.38 16.34
C GLY A 55 -14.48 -10.61 14.95
N GLY A 56 -13.47 -9.87 14.53
CA GLY A 56 -12.77 -10.05 13.26
C GLY A 56 -11.28 -10.29 13.41
N ILE A 57 -10.67 -10.88 12.38
CA ILE A 57 -9.23 -11.12 12.28
C ILE A 57 -8.77 -10.54 10.93
N ILE A 58 -7.82 -9.61 10.99
CA ILE A 58 -7.16 -9.05 9.81
C ILE A 58 -6.07 -10.01 9.36
N ASP A 59 -6.06 -10.40 8.10
CA ASP A 59 -5.07 -11.35 7.58
C ASP A 59 -3.65 -10.79 7.67
N LEU A 60 -3.41 -9.60 7.10
CA LEU A 60 -2.12 -8.94 7.16
C LEU A 60 -2.28 -7.43 7.37
N LEU A 61 -1.33 -6.85 8.09
CA LEU A 61 -1.20 -5.42 8.28
C LEU A 61 0.20 -4.99 7.85
N ALA A 62 0.30 -3.90 7.10
CA ALA A 62 1.56 -3.32 6.68
C ALA A 62 1.60 -1.83 6.98
N ILE A 63 2.80 -1.25 6.92
CA ILE A 63 3.05 0.18 7.04
C ILE A 63 3.78 0.65 5.78
N ALA A 64 3.40 1.82 5.29
CA ALA A 64 4.02 2.52 4.18
C ALA A 64 5.08 3.53 4.67
N PRO A 65 5.94 4.06 3.77
CA PRO A 65 7.03 4.98 4.14
C PRO A 65 6.57 6.29 4.80
N ASP A 66 5.34 6.71 4.57
CA ASP A 66 4.73 7.92 5.17
C ASP A 66 4.05 7.66 6.53
N GLY A 67 4.15 6.43 7.05
CA GLY A 67 3.50 6.02 8.28
C GLY A 67 2.04 5.59 8.13
N SER A 68 1.47 5.64 6.93
CA SER A 68 0.12 5.16 6.68
C SER A 68 0.05 3.63 6.82
N LEU A 69 -1.08 3.12 7.32
CA LEU A 69 -1.29 1.69 7.43
C LEU A 69 -1.95 1.11 6.19
N VAL A 70 -1.62 -0.14 5.90
CA VAL A 70 -2.21 -0.92 4.80
C VAL A 70 -2.87 -2.15 5.38
N LEU A 71 -4.19 -2.16 5.36
CA LEU A 71 -5.01 -3.31 5.73
C LEU A 71 -5.12 -4.23 4.53
N ILE A 72 -4.77 -5.51 4.72
CA ILE A 72 -4.75 -6.50 3.64
C ILE A 72 -5.64 -7.67 4.04
N GLU A 73 -6.66 -7.91 3.23
CA GLU A 73 -7.59 -9.03 3.33
C GLU A 73 -7.36 -10.01 2.20
N LEU A 74 -7.17 -11.29 2.51
CA LEU A 74 -6.85 -12.33 1.53
C LEU A 74 -8.06 -13.19 1.22
N LYS A 75 -8.25 -13.51 -0.06
CA LYS A 75 -9.21 -14.50 -0.52
C LYS A 75 -8.56 -15.36 -1.60
N ARG A 76 -8.48 -16.65 -1.37
CA ARG A 76 -7.86 -17.60 -2.31
C ARG A 76 -8.54 -17.61 -3.67
N ASP A 77 -9.86 -17.62 -3.64
CA ASP A 77 -10.69 -17.80 -4.84
C ASP A 77 -11.33 -16.46 -5.27
N ARG A 78 -12.59 -16.53 -5.66
CA ARG A 78 -13.39 -15.38 -6.03
C ARG A 78 -13.77 -14.54 -4.80
N THR A 79 -13.61 -13.23 -4.89
CA THR A 79 -14.04 -12.31 -3.82
C THR A 79 -15.56 -12.18 -3.79
N PRO A 80 -16.24 -12.63 -2.74
CA PRO A 80 -17.65 -12.29 -2.53
C PRO A 80 -17.74 -10.79 -2.13
N ARG A 81 -18.85 -10.13 -2.48
CA ARG A 81 -19.09 -8.73 -2.10
C ARG A 81 -18.97 -8.47 -0.59
N ASP A 82 -19.19 -9.50 0.23
CA ASP A 82 -19.12 -9.39 1.69
C ASP A 82 -17.70 -9.11 2.20
N VAL A 83 -16.65 -9.43 1.42
CA VAL A 83 -15.26 -9.09 1.79
C VAL A 83 -15.03 -7.58 1.85
N VAL A 84 -15.74 -6.80 1.03
CA VAL A 84 -15.64 -5.33 1.06
C VAL A 84 -16.22 -4.80 2.38
N ALA A 85 -17.38 -5.31 2.80
CA ALA A 85 -17.97 -4.93 4.08
C ALA A 85 -17.07 -5.32 5.26
N GLN A 86 -16.47 -6.51 5.22
CA GLN A 86 -15.50 -6.98 6.21
C GLN A 86 -14.27 -6.06 6.27
N ALA A 87 -13.69 -5.73 5.11
CA ALA A 87 -12.51 -4.86 5.05
C ALA A 87 -12.80 -3.43 5.53
N LEU A 88 -13.98 -2.89 5.25
CA LEU A 88 -14.42 -1.59 5.76
C LEU A 88 -14.62 -1.62 7.29
N ASP A 89 -15.20 -2.70 7.84
CA ASP A 89 -15.32 -2.85 9.30
C ASP A 89 -13.94 -2.88 9.97
N TYR A 90 -12.98 -3.59 9.37
CA TYR A 90 -11.61 -3.62 9.89
C TYR A 90 -10.90 -2.27 9.75
N ALA A 91 -11.18 -1.51 8.70
CA ALA A 91 -10.64 -0.17 8.54
C ALA A 91 -11.03 0.77 9.69
N VAL A 92 -12.28 0.67 10.19
CA VAL A 92 -12.74 1.41 11.37
C VAL A 92 -11.94 1.06 12.64
N TRP A 93 -11.44 -0.16 12.74
CA TRP A 93 -10.57 -0.56 13.85
C TRP A 93 -9.15 -0.05 13.62
N VAL A 94 -8.61 -0.20 12.41
CA VAL A 94 -7.26 0.30 12.05
C VAL A 94 -7.15 1.80 12.31
N GLU A 95 -8.17 2.58 11.93
CA GLU A 95 -8.23 4.03 12.15
C GLU A 95 -7.98 4.46 13.59
N LYS A 96 -8.36 3.61 14.57
CA LYS A 96 -8.23 3.89 15.99
C LYS A 96 -6.91 3.46 16.61
N LEU A 97 -6.05 2.77 15.87
CA LEU A 97 -4.78 2.31 16.39
C LEU A 97 -3.85 3.50 16.66
N ARG A 98 -3.28 3.52 17.85
CA ARG A 98 -2.26 4.48 18.27
C ARG A 98 -0.86 3.92 18.04
N ALA A 99 0.14 4.75 18.16
CA ALA A 99 1.54 4.36 18.00
C ALA A 99 1.93 3.16 18.90
N GLU A 100 1.45 3.15 20.15
CA GLU A 100 1.74 2.05 21.08
C GLU A 100 1.09 0.74 20.63
N ASP A 101 -0.15 0.80 20.10
CA ASP A 101 -0.87 -0.38 19.61
C ASP A 101 -0.13 -0.98 18.40
N ILE A 102 0.29 -0.13 17.47
CA ILE A 102 1.01 -0.51 16.25
C ILE A 102 2.39 -1.11 16.62
N ALA A 103 3.10 -0.49 17.56
CA ALA A 103 4.36 -1.03 18.06
C ALA A 103 4.16 -2.40 18.74
N ALA A 104 3.07 -2.58 19.50
CA ALA A 104 2.73 -3.86 20.13
C ALA A 104 2.36 -4.93 19.11
N ILE A 105 1.62 -4.59 18.05
CA ILE A 105 1.32 -5.47 16.91
C ILE A 105 2.64 -5.95 16.29
N TYR A 106 3.53 -5.02 15.94
CA TYR A 106 4.81 -5.36 15.35
C TYR A 106 5.68 -6.22 16.27
N GLY A 107 5.73 -5.91 17.56
CA GLY A 107 6.48 -6.68 18.55
C GLY A 107 6.00 -8.15 18.65
N ARG A 108 4.71 -8.41 18.46
CA ARG A 108 4.16 -9.78 18.37
C ARG A 108 4.56 -10.45 17.05
N PHE A 109 4.40 -9.74 15.94
CA PHE A 109 4.71 -10.24 14.60
C PHE A 109 6.20 -10.55 14.44
N ALA A 110 7.08 -9.68 14.88
CA ALA A 110 8.53 -9.76 14.68
C ALA A 110 9.31 -10.21 15.93
N SER A 111 8.69 -10.96 16.83
CA SER A 111 9.34 -11.58 18.00
C SER A 111 10.10 -10.58 18.89
N GLY A 112 9.45 -9.49 19.28
CA GLY A 112 9.98 -8.49 20.22
C GLY A 112 10.92 -7.45 19.59
N LYS A 113 11.00 -7.36 18.26
CA LYS A 113 11.74 -6.30 17.58
C LYS A 113 11.06 -4.95 17.76
N ASN A 114 11.86 -3.89 17.72
CA ASN A 114 11.39 -2.50 17.79
C ASN A 114 10.90 -2.02 16.42
N LEU A 115 9.70 -1.43 16.37
CA LEU A 115 9.09 -0.94 15.12
C LEU A 115 9.89 0.20 14.50
N SER A 116 10.30 1.20 15.30
CA SER A 116 11.01 2.38 14.79
C SER A 116 12.37 2.00 14.18
N GLU A 117 13.10 1.07 14.83
CA GLU A 117 14.38 0.57 14.32
C GLU A 117 14.17 -0.19 13.00
N ALA A 118 13.16 -1.07 12.94
CA ALA A 118 12.85 -1.84 11.74
C ALA A 118 12.38 -0.94 10.60
N PHE A 119 11.55 0.06 10.89
CA PHE A 119 11.09 1.05 9.93
C PHE A 119 12.27 1.83 9.33
N GLN A 120 13.18 2.32 10.18
CA GLN A 120 14.37 3.02 9.74
C GLN A 120 15.29 2.13 8.90
N GLN A 121 15.44 0.86 9.28
CA GLN A 121 16.24 -0.10 8.52
C GLN A 121 15.63 -0.39 7.14
N HIS A 122 14.29 -0.50 7.07
CA HIS A 122 13.58 -0.84 5.85
C HIS A 122 13.47 0.33 4.87
N PHE A 123 13.11 1.51 5.36
CA PHE A 123 12.85 2.69 4.53
C PHE A 123 14.00 3.70 4.47
N GLY A 124 15.01 3.57 5.36
CA GLY A 124 16.10 4.54 5.47
C GLY A 124 15.69 5.88 6.12
N LEU A 125 14.49 5.94 6.74
CA LEU A 125 13.87 7.12 7.31
C LEU A 125 13.46 6.84 8.76
N PRO A 126 13.54 7.82 9.69
CA PRO A 126 12.98 7.66 11.01
C PRO A 126 11.44 7.56 10.94
N LEU A 127 10.86 6.73 11.79
CA LEU A 127 9.42 6.71 12.00
C LEU A 127 9.01 7.96 12.77
N ASP A 128 8.09 8.72 12.21
CA ASP A 128 7.50 9.88 12.86
C ASP A 128 6.17 9.46 13.52
N GLU A 129 6.13 9.45 14.84
CA GLU A 129 4.95 9.04 15.60
C GLU A 129 3.77 10.01 15.42
N ASP A 130 4.04 11.27 15.10
CA ASP A 130 3.00 12.29 14.85
C ASP A 130 2.27 12.07 13.53
N THR A 131 2.92 11.39 12.55
CA THR A 131 2.32 11.06 11.26
C THR A 131 1.84 9.62 11.16
N LEU A 132 2.16 8.80 12.16
CA LEU A 132 1.81 7.38 12.17
C LEU A 132 0.30 7.19 12.20
N ASN A 133 -0.22 6.40 11.26
CA ASN A 133 -1.64 6.09 11.10
C ASN A 133 -2.57 7.31 10.95
N GLN A 134 -2.07 8.42 10.41
CA GLN A 134 -2.95 9.54 10.02
C GLN A 134 -3.79 9.20 8.80
N SER A 135 -3.43 8.17 8.07
CA SER A 135 -4.18 7.62 6.97
C SER A 135 -4.01 6.09 6.88
N HIS A 136 -4.92 5.43 6.20
CA HIS A 136 -4.80 4.01 5.92
C HIS A 136 -5.43 3.69 4.57
N GLN A 137 -5.05 2.57 3.99
CA GLN A 137 -5.62 2.04 2.76
C GLN A 137 -6.02 0.58 2.91
N ILE A 138 -6.99 0.17 2.12
CA ILE A 138 -7.55 -1.19 2.10
C ILE A 138 -7.10 -1.88 0.81
N VAL A 139 -6.53 -3.06 0.95
CA VAL A 139 -6.15 -3.92 -0.17
C VAL A 139 -6.80 -5.29 -0.02
N ILE A 140 -7.67 -5.62 -0.97
CA ILE A 140 -8.23 -6.96 -1.08
C ILE A 140 -7.38 -7.74 -2.06
N VAL A 141 -6.86 -8.88 -1.62
CA VAL A 141 -6.04 -9.77 -2.46
C VAL A 141 -6.86 -10.99 -2.84
N SER A 142 -6.96 -11.29 -4.14
CA SER A 142 -7.73 -12.46 -4.60
C SER A 142 -7.23 -13.04 -5.91
N ALA A 143 -7.63 -14.29 -6.22
CA ALA A 143 -7.32 -14.92 -7.50
C ALA A 143 -8.24 -14.42 -8.63
N SER A 144 -9.49 -14.08 -8.30
CA SER A 144 -10.45 -13.54 -9.26
C SER A 144 -11.43 -12.58 -8.60
N LEU A 145 -11.90 -11.62 -9.35
CA LEU A 145 -12.83 -10.60 -8.89
C LEU A 145 -14.25 -10.90 -9.35
N ASP A 146 -15.21 -10.82 -8.42
CA ASP A 146 -16.64 -10.81 -8.75
C ASP A 146 -17.01 -9.47 -9.37
N ALA A 147 -17.78 -9.48 -10.46
CA ALA A 147 -18.21 -8.25 -11.14
C ALA A 147 -19.03 -7.29 -10.24
N SER A 148 -19.67 -7.81 -9.18
CA SER A 148 -20.34 -6.98 -8.20
C SER A 148 -19.35 -6.34 -7.22
N THR A 149 -18.33 -7.07 -6.78
CA THR A 149 -17.25 -6.57 -5.96
C THR A 149 -16.42 -5.52 -6.71
N GLU A 150 -16.08 -5.77 -7.99
CA GLU A 150 -15.42 -4.81 -8.87
C GLU A 150 -16.16 -3.46 -8.88
N ARG A 151 -17.46 -3.47 -9.19
CA ARG A 151 -18.28 -2.23 -9.20
C ARG A 151 -18.35 -1.53 -7.85
N ILE A 152 -18.36 -2.29 -6.74
CA ILE A 152 -18.39 -1.69 -5.40
C ILE A 152 -17.06 -1.02 -5.10
N VAL A 153 -15.93 -1.66 -5.41
CA VAL A 153 -14.59 -1.11 -5.19
C VAL A 153 -14.37 0.15 -6.05
N GLU A 154 -14.72 0.10 -7.34
CA GLU A 154 -14.67 1.26 -8.23
C GLU A 154 -15.52 2.41 -7.69
N TYR A 155 -16.76 2.13 -7.26
CA TYR A 155 -17.67 3.12 -6.70
C TYR A 155 -17.12 3.78 -5.42
N LEU A 156 -16.47 3.01 -4.54
CA LEU A 156 -15.85 3.51 -3.32
C LEU A 156 -14.61 4.36 -3.64
N ALA A 157 -13.76 3.89 -4.56
CA ALA A 157 -12.55 4.61 -4.97
C ALA A 157 -12.87 5.96 -5.63
N GLU A 158 -13.94 6.03 -6.46
CA GLU A 158 -14.45 7.28 -7.04
C GLU A 158 -14.94 8.30 -5.98
N ARG A 159 -15.09 7.87 -4.73
CA ARG A 159 -15.53 8.68 -3.58
C ARG A 159 -14.45 8.85 -2.54
N ASP A 160 -13.23 8.76 -3.00
CA ASP A 160 -12.06 8.96 -2.16
C ASP A 160 -11.95 7.96 -0.97
N ILE A 161 -12.55 6.78 -1.08
CA ILE A 161 -12.28 5.68 -0.14
C ILE A 161 -11.02 4.94 -0.65
N PRO A 162 -9.94 4.88 0.12
CA PRO A 162 -8.66 4.31 -0.31
C PRO A 162 -8.71 2.78 -0.31
N ILE A 163 -9.41 2.21 -1.27
CA ILE A 163 -9.59 0.77 -1.47
C ILE A 163 -9.14 0.33 -2.85
N ASN A 164 -8.44 -0.80 -2.93
CA ASN A 164 -8.04 -1.40 -4.20
C ASN A 164 -8.07 -2.92 -4.12
N VAL A 165 -7.97 -3.57 -5.27
CA VAL A 165 -7.86 -5.03 -5.37
C VAL A 165 -6.58 -5.41 -6.08
N LEU A 166 -5.84 -6.33 -5.47
CA LEU A 166 -4.68 -6.97 -6.05
C LEU A 166 -5.04 -8.40 -6.47
N CYS A 167 -5.00 -8.67 -7.77
CA CYS A 167 -5.29 -9.97 -8.32
C CYS A 167 -4.03 -10.79 -8.50
N PHE A 168 -4.01 -12.00 -7.93
CA PHE A 168 -2.98 -13.02 -8.16
C PHE A 168 -3.56 -14.16 -8.97
N GLN A 169 -3.13 -14.31 -10.22
CA GLN A 169 -3.52 -15.41 -11.08
C GLN A 169 -2.38 -16.42 -11.20
N VAL A 170 -2.72 -17.71 -11.07
CA VAL A 170 -1.77 -18.81 -11.08
C VAL A 170 -1.85 -19.56 -12.41
N PHE A 171 -0.73 -19.97 -12.93
CA PHE A 171 -0.60 -20.70 -14.21
C PHE A 171 0.32 -21.90 -14.05
N ASN A 172 -0.05 -23.02 -14.67
CA ASN A 172 0.79 -24.20 -14.73
C ASN A 172 1.89 -24.05 -15.80
N HIS A 173 3.13 -24.33 -15.43
CA HIS A 173 4.29 -24.38 -16.31
C HIS A 173 5.10 -25.66 -16.07
N GLY A 174 4.74 -26.74 -16.76
CA GLY A 174 5.33 -28.06 -16.50
C GLY A 174 4.97 -28.57 -15.10
N SER A 175 5.99 -28.83 -14.27
CA SER A 175 5.84 -29.22 -12.87
C SER A 175 5.78 -28.02 -11.89
N GLU A 176 5.93 -26.80 -12.40
CA GLU A 176 5.97 -25.58 -11.61
C GLU A 176 4.70 -24.76 -11.80
N GLN A 177 4.45 -23.85 -10.88
CA GLN A 177 3.39 -22.85 -11.00
C GLN A 177 4.02 -21.45 -11.07
N LEU A 178 3.48 -20.63 -11.94
CA LEU A 178 3.81 -19.22 -12.06
C LEU A 178 2.67 -18.40 -11.51
N LEU A 179 2.99 -17.29 -10.86
CA LEU A 179 2.02 -16.36 -10.32
C LEU A 179 2.18 -15.01 -11.01
N SER A 180 1.09 -14.46 -11.54
CA SER A 180 1.03 -13.10 -12.05
C SER A 180 0.34 -12.18 -11.04
N ARG A 181 0.74 -10.91 -11.04
CA ARG A 181 0.17 -9.86 -10.19
C ARG A 181 -0.38 -8.73 -11.05
N SER A 182 -1.61 -8.29 -10.74
CA SER A 182 -2.22 -7.13 -11.39
C SER A 182 -3.11 -6.36 -10.41
N TRP A 183 -3.11 -5.03 -10.51
CA TRP A 183 -4.00 -4.16 -9.75
C TRP A 183 -5.29 -3.89 -10.51
N LEU A 184 -6.42 -3.77 -9.80
CA LEU A 184 -7.69 -3.35 -10.38
C LEU A 184 -7.64 -1.87 -10.76
N LEU A 185 -7.20 -1.03 -9.84
CA LEU A 185 -7.01 0.41 -10.04
C LEU A 185 -5.53 0.76 -9.96
N ASP A 186 -5.15 1.92 -10.46
CA ASP A 186 -3.79 2.41 -10.29
C ASP A 186 -3.46 2.53 -8.79
N PRO A 187 -2.47 1.79 -8.27
CA PRO A 187 -2.12 1.85 -6.86
C PRO A 187 -1.64 3.24 -6.42
N VAL A 188 -1.04 4.02 -7.31
CA VAL A 188 -0.62 5.41 -7.03
C VAL A 188 -1.84 6.27 -6.71
N HIS A 189 -2.92 6.12 -7.46
CA HIS A 189 -4.17 6.83 -7.18
C HIS A 189 -4.73 6.45 -5.82
N THR A 190 -4.77 5.15 -5.48
CA THR A 190 -5.27 4.68 -4.17
C THR A 190 -4.46 5.27 -3.01
N GLN A 191 -3.13 5.33 -3.14
CA GLN A 191 -2.24 5.92 -2.14
C GLN A 191 -2.49 7.42 -1.95
N THR A 192 -2.76 8.14 -3.05
CA THR A 192 -2.99 9.58 -3.02
C THR A 192 -4.30 9.94 -2.35
N VAL A 193 -5.30 9.09 -2.48
CA VAL A 193 -6.64 9.27 -1.90
C VAL A 193 -6.66 8.92 -0.41
N ALA A 194 -5.72 8.09 0.07
CA ALA A 194 -5.54 7.83 1.49
C ALA A 194 -5.17 9.13 2.19
N ARG A 195 -6.15 9.78 2.83
CA ARG A 195 -5.97 11.06 3.52
C ARG A 195 -5.70 10.83 5.00
N PRO A 196 -4.98 11.75 5.67
CA PRO A 196 -4.87 11.73 7.12
C PRO A 196 -6.24 11.71 7.79
N VAL A 197 -6.40 10.90 8.82
CA VAL A 197 -7.57 10.89 9.68
C VAL A 197 -7.56 12.18 10.50
N GLY A 198 -8.37 13.15 10.12
CA GLY A 198 -8.50 14.46 10.73
C GLY A 198 -9.40 15.35 9.89
N GLU A 199 -9.89 16.47 10.42
CA GLU A 199 -10.66 17.44 9.63
C GLU A 199 -9.86 17.86 8.40
N SER A 200 -10.04 17.13 7.29
CA SER A 200 -9.43 17.51 6.02
C SER A 200 -10.26 18.67 5.46
N GLU A 201 -9.70 19.85 5.49
CA GLU A 201 -10.19 20.90 4.58
C GLU A 201 -10.13 20.34 3.15
N PRO A 202 -11.09 20.70 2.29
CA PRO A 202 -11.04 20.32 0.88
C PRO A 202 -9.69 20.71 0.30
N TRP A 203 -9.06 19.80 -0.46
CA TRP A 203 -7.77 20.09 -1.08
C TRP A 203 -7.83 21.40 -1.85
N ASN A 204 -6.95 22.31 -1.48
CA ASN A 204 -6.91 23.67 -1.99
C ASN A 204 -6.05 23.85 -3.27
N GLY A 205 -5.57 22.75 -3.86
CA GLY A 205 -4.68 22.75 -5.02
C GLY A 205 -3.20 23.00 -4.68
N GLU A 206 -2.81 22.91 -3.40
CA GLU A 206 -1.44 23.14 -2.96
C GLU A 206 -0.76 21.84 -2.59
N PHE A 207 0.50 21.70 -2.97
CA PHE A 207 1.32 20.54 -2.64
C PHE A 207 2.34 20.90 -1.56
N TYR A 208 2.68 19.92 -0.73
CA TYR A 208 3.68 20.06 0.32
C TYR A 208 4.85 19.12 0.07
N HIS A 209 6.05 19.63 0.19
CA HIS A 209 7.28 18.87 0.07
C HIS A 209 8.15 19.06 1.32
N SER A 210 8.61 17.97 1.93
CA SER A 210 9.51 18.00 3.08
C SER A 210 10.96 17.84 2.63
N TYR A 211 11.77 18.87 2.83
CA TYR A 211 13.22 18.80 2.68
C TYR A 211 13.84 18.23 3.96
N GLY A 212 14.12 16.91 3.95
CA GLY A 212 14.79 16.25 5.07
C GLY A 212 16.26 16.66 5.18
N HIS A 213 16.86 16.48 6.36
CA HIS A 213 18.32 16.53 6.52
C HIS A 213 18.92 15.22 6.00
N GLY A 214 19.82 15.28 5.02
CA GLY A 214 20.51 14.09 4.51
C GLY A 214 21.59 14.43 3.49
N LEU A 215 22.57 13.53 3.35
CA LEU A 215 23.59 13.63 2.31
C LEU A 215 22.92 13.64 0.92
N GLY A 216 23.13 14.71 0.16
CA GLY A 216 22.64 14.86 -1.21
C GLY A 216 21.33 15.64 -1.35
N ARG A 217 20.88 16.34 -0.31
CA ARG A 217 19.74 17.27 -0.38
C ARG A 217 20.17 18.64 0.14
N SER A 218 20.18 19.64 -0.74
CA SER A 218 20.47 21.03 -0.40
C SER A 218 19.30 21.91 -0.78
N TRP A 219 18.72 22.61 0.18
CA TRP A 219 17.69 23.61 -0.06
C TRP A 219 18.23 24.77 -0.91
N GLU A 220 19.49 25.18 -0.67
CA GLU A 220 20.15 26.23 -1.40
C GLU A 220 20.29 25.88 -2.89
N GLU A 221 20.66 24.63 -3.21
CA GLU A 221 20.73 24.16 -4.59
C GLU A 221 19.32 24.09 -5.23
N ALA A 222 18.32 23.64 -4.48
CA ALA A 222 16.94 23.58 -4.97
C ALA A 222 16.42 24.96 -5.35
N VAL A 223 16.71 25.96 -4.55
CA VAL A 223 16.37 27.37 -4.84
C VAL A 223 17.20 27.91 -5.99
N GLN A 224 18.52 27.63 -6.02
CA GLN A 224 19.42 28.11 -7.06
C GLN A 224 19.06 27.58 -8.45
N TYR A 225 18.69 26.33 -8.54
CA TYR A 225 18.40 25.64 -9.81
C TYR A 225 16.91 25.45 -10.09
N GLY A 226 16.02 25.84 -9.19
CA GLY A 226 14.58 25.81 -9.38
C GLY A 226 14.01 24.40 -9.55
N PHE A 227 14.42 23.46 -8.68
CA PHE A 227 13.91 22.08 -8.75
C PHE A 227 13.35 21.59 -7.43
N ILE A 228 12.43 20.63 -7.53
CA ILE A 228 12.00 19.79 -6.42
C ILE A 228 12.30 18.34 -6.79
N CYS A 229 12.78 17.58 -5.82
CA CYS A 229 13.10 16.17 -6.02
C CYS A 229 12.51 15.32 -4.89
N ALA A 230 11.96 14.18 -5.24
CA ALA A 230 11.62 13.13 -4.30
C ALA A 230 12.66 12.02 -4.39
N GLY A 231 13.20 11.62 -3.25
CA GLY A 231 14.19 10.53 -3.15
C GLY A 231 13.81 9.58 -2.03
N GLY A 232 14.40 8.37 -2.02
CA GLY A 232 14.16 7.36 -0.98
C GLY A 232 13.28 6.18 -1.42
N GLY A 233 12.75 6.21 -2.63
CA GLY A 233 11.96 5.11 -3.19
C GLY A 233 10.92 5.56 -4.21
N ARG A 234 10.32 4.60 -4.90
CA ARG A 234 9.26 4.85 -5.90
C ARG A 234 8.05 5.57 -5.31
N TRP A 235 7.72 5.28 -4.05
CA TRP A 235 6.65 5.94 -3.32
C TRP A 235 6.71 7.47 -3.46
N TYR A 236 7.83 8.06 -3.09
CA TYR A 236 8.00 9.52 -3.15
C TYR A 236 8.13 10.05 -4.58
N SER A 237 8.71 9.27 -5.50
CA SER A 237 8.83 9.66 -6.91
C SER A 237 7.48 9.68 -7.61
N ASN A 238 6.57 8.76 -7.25
CA ASN A 238 5.23 8.69 -7.83
C ASN A 238 4.38 9.90 -7.46
N THR A 239 4.55 10.47 -6.25
CA THR A 239 3.80 11.68 -5.85
C THR A 239 4.15 12.90 -6.71
N LEU A 240 5.34 12.96 -7.31
CA LEU A 240 5.69 14.02 -8.25
C LEU A 240 4.89 13.98 -9.56
N GLN A 241 4.34 12.82 -9.93
CA GLN A 241 3.52 12.68 -11.14
C GLN A 241 2.15 13.34 -11.01
N LEU A 242 1.74 13.70 -9.79
CA LEU A 242 0.49 14.40 -9.51
C LEU A 242 0.59 15.90 -9.80
N LEU A 243 1.82 16.42 -9.96
CA LEU A 243 2.06 17.84 -10.18
C LEU A 243 1.76 18.22 -11.63
N SER A 244 1.07 19.33 -11.79
CA SER A 244 0.81 19.96 -13.07
C SER A 244 1.51 21.32 -13.17
N VAL A 245 1.76 21.79 -14.39
CA VAL A 245 2.36 23.11 -14.60
C VAL A 245 1.42 24.20 -14.05
N GLY A 246 1.92 24.96 -13.09
CA GLY A 246 1.16 26.01 -12.41
C GLY A 246 0.75 25.68 -10.98
N ASP A 247 0.95 24.46 -10.54
CA ASP A 247 0.68 24.06 -9.16
C ASP A 247 1.65 24.76 -8.19
N ARG A 248 1.12 25.11 -7.02
CA ARG A 248 1.94 25.69 -5.93
C ARG A 248 2.47 24.57 -5.03
N ILE A 249 3.75 24.64 -4.70
CA ILE A 249 4.42 23.68 -3.85
C ILE A 249 5.05 24.41 -2.66
N TRP A 250 4.65 24.01 -1.46
CA TRP A 250 5.23 24.51 -0.22
C TRP A 250 6.36 23.58 0.24
N ALA A 251 7.55 24.11 0.40
CA ALA A 251 8.68 23.37 0.93
C ALA A 251 8.79 23.54 2.45
N LYS A 252 8.78 22.44 3.20
CA LYS A 252 9.10 22.43 4.63
C LYS A 252 10.58 22.17 4.79
N VAL A 253 11.33 23.17 5.28
CA VAL A 253 12.75 23.05 5.54
C VAL A 253 12.97 22.92 7.04
N PRO A 254 13.67 21.87 7.53
CA PRO A 254 13.94 21.69 8.95
C PRO A 254 14.65 22.91 9.56
N GLY A 255 14.11 23.39 10.66
CA GLY A 255 14.62 24.61 11.35
C GLY A 255 14.14 25.94 10.79
N ALA A 256 13.57 25.97 9.57
CA ALA A 256 13.05 27.19 8.94
C ALA A 256 11.52 27.21 8.81
N GLY A 257 10.86 26.04 8.87
CA GLY A 257 9.43 25.91 8.65
C GLY A 257 9.06 25.83 7.18
N PHE A 258 7.84 26.27 6.83
CA PHE A 258 7.41 26.34 5.44
C PHE A 258 7.98 27.57 4.75
N VAL A 259 8.61 27.32 3.60
CA VAL A 259 9.16 28.32 2.69
C VAL A 259 8.61 28.06 1.29
N GLY A 260 8.17 29.09 0.57
CA GLY A 260 7.55 28.97 -0.74
C GLY A 260 8.09 29.94 -1.74
#